data_00acc474e3b44290525d02d94763c998
#
_entry.id   00acc474e3b44290525d02d94763c998
#
_cell.length_a   1.000
_cell.length_b   1.000
_cell.length_c   1.000
_cell.angle_alpha   90.00
_cell.angle_beta   90.00
_cell.angle_gamma   90.00
#
_symmetry.space_group_name_H-M   'P 1'
#
loop_
_entity.id
_entity.type
_entity.pdbx_description
1 polymer ?
#
loop_
_entity_poly.entity_id
_entity_poly.type
_entity_poly.pdbx_seq_one_letter_code
_entity_poly.pdbx_strand_id
1 'polypeptide(L)'
;LKKTVRWVVGIVLGVYIGTIVLLNIPNVQRAMSVFIAKELSEVLNTRLTIGKINIGLLNRIIIDDVLLDDQSGKEMLKVTRLSAKFDILPFFKGKISISSVQLFGFTINLNKETPDSPPNFKFVLDAFASKDTVKKESSLDLRINSVLIRRGRMAYHVLSEEKTPGKFNAKHVQLQNIIANISLKAMSRDSLNLGIKRLSFDEKASGFSLKKMSLKLVANDKRTNIENFAIELPETSLKMDTIHLVYDSLKAFDQFSEKVHFSFRTLPSQITLKDISPFVPILAHFKEPITLDMQVKGTVDQLTCSHLEITADDRQFRLSGDVSLQELSSCARAATPLSCCSRF
;
A
#
# COMPACT_ATOMS: atom_id res chain seq x y z
N LEU A 1 50.90 -5.01 -15.72
CA LEU A 1 49.69 -4.84 -14.83
C LEU A 1 48.47 -4.35 -15.59
N LYS A 2 48.52 -3.25 -16.38
CA LYS A 2 47.38 -2.70 -17.15
C LYS A 2 46.85 -3.65 -18.22
N LYS A 3 47.69 -4.41 -18.92
CA LYS A 3 47.27 -5.40 -19.91
C LYS A 3 46.58 -6.59 -19.27
N THR A 4 47.12 -7.13 -18.18
CA THR A 4 46.55 -8.27 -17.44
C THR A 4 45.17 -7.91 -16.88
N VAL A 5 45.02 -6.72 -16.29
CA VAL A 5 43.70 -6.23 -15.79
C VAL A 5 42.69 -6.14 -16.92
N ARG A 6 43.03 -5.63 -18.10
CA ARG A 6 42.11 -5.58 -19.27
C ARG A 6 41.68 -6.98 -19.71
N TRP A 7 42.58 -7.95 -19.75
CA TRP A 7 42.27 -9.34 -20.10
C TRP A 7 41.33 -9.98 -19.07
N VAL A 8 41.59 -9.81 -17.77
CA VAL A 8 40.72 -10.31 -16.70
C VAL A 8 39.34 -9.68 -16.79
N VAL A 9 39.24 -8.37 -16.95
CA VAL A 9 37.95 -7.66 -17.12
C VAL A 9 37.22 -8.15 -18.37
N GLY A 10 37.94 -8.37 -19.50
CA GLY A 10 37.36 -8.90 -20.73
C GLY A 10 36.80 -10.31 -20.56
N ILE A 11 37.51 -11.20 -19.86
CA ILE A 11 37.04 -12.57 -19.56
C ILE A 11 35.79 -12.53 -18.66
N VAL A 12 35.82 -11.74 -17.56
CA VAL A 12 34.68 -11.61 -16.64
C VAL A 12 33.47 -11.07 -17.37
N LEU A 13 33.63 -10.04 -18.21
CA LEU A 13 32.58 -9.48 -19.01
C LEU A 13 32.02 -10.48 -20.04
N GLY A 14 32.91 -11.24 -20.70
CA GLY A 14 32.57 -12.30 -21.65
C GLY A 14 31.76 -13.42 -20.99
N VAL A 15 32.17 -13.89 -19.82
CA VAL A 15 31.42 -14.88 -19.03
C VAL A 15 30.07 -14.34 -18.60
N TYR A 16 30.01 -13.09 -18.13
CA TYR A 16 28.78 -12.44 -17.73
C TYR A 16 27.77 -12.34 -18.90
N ILE A 17 28.22 -11.83 -20.05
CA ILE A 17 27.39 -11.75 -21.26
C ILE A 17 26.98 -13.14 -21.74
N GLY A 18 27.89 -14.10 -21.78
CA GLY A 18 27.61 -15.48 -22.17
C GLY A 18 26.57 -16.13 -21.28
N THR A 19 26.65 -15.91 -19.97
CA THR A 19 25.63 -16.39 -19.00
C THR A 19 24.25 -15.75 -19.28
N ILE A 20 24.20 -14.45 -19.52
CA ILE A 20 22.92 -13.78 -19.86
C ILE A 20 22.35 -14.34 -21.15
N VAL A 21 23.16 -14.52 -22.18
CA VAL A 21 22.70 -15.08 -23.47
C VAL A 21 22.17 -16.51 -23.26
N LEU A 22 22.89 -17.37 -22.53
CA LEU A 22 22.47 -18.73 -22.21
C LEU A 22 21.12 -18.76 -21.48
N LEU A 23 20.96 -17.96 -20.45
CA LEU A 23 19.72 -17.88 -19.65
C LEU A 23 18.55 -17.28 -20.42
N ASN A 24 18.79 -16.60 -21.53
CA ASN A 24 17.74 -16.06 -22.40
C ASN A 24 17.41 -16.97 -23.61
N ILE A 25 18.00 -18.15 -23.72
CA ILE A 25 17.59 -19.15 -24.71
C ILE A 25 16.17 -19.62 -24.37
N PRO A 26 15.21 -19.65 -25.35
CA PRO A 26 13.80 -19.97 -25.08
C PRO A 26 13.56 -21.30 -24.34
N ASN A 27 14.34 -22.32 -24.67
CA ASN A 27 14.22 -23.63 -24.01
C ASN A 27 14.68 -23.59 -22.56
N VAL A 28 15.76 -22.84 -22.26
CA VAL A 28 16.25 -22.64 -20.90
C VAL A 28 15.25 -21.84 -20.07
N GLN A 29 14.70 -20.77 -20.65
CA GLN A 29 13.66 -19.97 -19.99
C GLN A 29 12.42 -20.79 -19.64
N ARG A 30 11.96 -21.64 -20.58
CA ARG A 30 10.82 -22.53 -20.34
C ARG A 30 11.13 -23.55 -19.25
N ALA A 31 12.29 -24.17 -19.27
CA ALA A 31 12.69 -25.13 -18.24
C ALA A 31 12.76 -24.45 -16.86
N MET A 32 13.32 -23.25 -16.76
CA MET A 32 13.34 -22.47 -15.53
C MET A 32 11.93 -22.11 -15.04
N SER A 33 11.06 -21.66 -15.93
CA SER A 33 9.67 -21.30 -15.58
C SER A 33 8.92 -22.51 -15.00
N VAL A 34 9.00 -23.67 -15.66
CA VAL A 34 8.35 -24.89 -15.20
C VAL A 34 8.91 -25.37 -13.86
N PHE A 35 10.25 -25.37 -13.72
CA PHE A 35 10.89 -25.79 -12.48
C PHE A 35 10.48 -24.90 -11.30
N ILE A 36 10.59 -23.58 -11.45
CA ILE A 36 10.24 -22.63 -10.38
C ILE A 36 8.74 -22.67 -10.06
N ALA A 37 7.89 -22.78 -11.09
CA ALA A 37 6.45 -22.90 -10.89
C ALA A 37 6.10 -24.18 -10.10
N LYS A 38 6.76 -25.30 -10.39
CA LYS A 38 6.55 -26.57 -9.69
C LYS A 38 6.96 -26.46 -8.22
N GLU A 39 8.18 -26.01 -7.94
CA GLU A 39 8.68 -25.86 -6.57
C GLU A 39 7.80 -24.94 -5.72
N LEU A 40 7.39 -23.78 -6.29
CA LEU A 40 6.50 -22.85 -5.59
C LEU A 40 5.08 -23.42 -5.45
N SER A 41 4.57 -24.19 -6.42
CA SER A 41 3.28 -24.87 -6.31
C SER A 41 3.27 -25.88 -5.17
N GLU A 42 4.36 -26.63 -4.99
CA GLU A 42 4.52 -27.58 -3.87
C GLU A 42 4.56 -26.85 -2.51
N VAL A 43 5.34 -25.76 -2.40
CA VAL A 43 5.43 -24.96 -1.17
C VAL A 43 4.09 -24.31 -0.81
N LEU A 44 3.36 -23.80 -1.80
CA LEU A 44 2.07 -23.13 -1.61
C LEU A 44 0.90 -24.13 -1.57
N ASN A 45 1.14 -25.40 -1.88
CA ASN A 45 0.11 -26.44 -2.00
C ASN A 45 -1.06 -26.01 -2.88
N THR A 46 -0.77 -25.32 -3.99
CA THR A 46 -1.76 -24.86 -4.96
C THR A 46 -1.11 -24.69 -6.34
N ARG A 47 -1.95 -24.53 -7.36
CA ARG A 47 -1.49 -24.32 -8.72
C ARG A 47 -0.88 -22.92 -8.89
N LEU A 48 0.41 -22.89 -9.25
CA LEU A 48 1.10 -21.71 -9.72
C LEU A 48 1.66 -21.96 -11.12
N THR A 49 1.44 -21.05 -12.04
CA THR A 49 2.01 -21.11 -13.38
C THR A 49 2.79 -19.85 -13.70
N ILE A 50 3.88 -20.02 -14.44
CA ILE A 50 4.75 -18.94 -14.91
C ILE A 50 4.93 -19.14 -16.42
N GLY A 51 4.56 -18.12 -17.21
CA GLY A 51 4.72 -18.16 -18.66
C GLY A 51 6.18 -18.09 -19.08
N LYS A 52 6.88 -17.06 -18.68
CA LYS A 52 8.26 -16.84 -19.12
C LYS A 52 9.10 -16.16 -18.04
N ILE A 53 10.36 -16.61 -17.91
CA ILE A 53 11.36 -15.94 -17.07
C ILE A 53 12.48 -15.44 -17.97
N ASN A 54 12.76 -14.13 -17.88
CA ASN A 54 13.87 -13.49 -18.58
C ASN A 54 14.86 -12.92 -17.56
N ILE A 55 16.14 -13.05 -17.86
CA ILE A 55 17.20 -12.37 -17.14
C ILE A 55 17.59 -11.13 -17.95
N GLY A 56 17.23 -9.96 -17.44
CA GLY A 56 17.58 -8.68 -18.07
C GLY A 56 19.00 -8.24 -17.74
N LEU A 57 19.47 -7.26 -18.49
CA LEU A 57 20.72 -6.57 -18.15
C LEU A 57 20.60 -5.91 -16.77
N LEU A 58 21.72 -5.70 -16.08
CA LEU A 58 21.79 -5.02 -14.79
C LEU A 58 21.00 -5.73 -13.67
N ASN A 59 21.08 -7.06 -13.61
CA ASN A 59 20.57 -7.89 -12.51
C ASN A 59 19.05 -7.80 -12.31
N ARG A 60 18.33 -7.77 -13.39
CA ARG A 60 16.87 -7.75 -13.37
C ARG A 60 16.32 -9.11 -13.78
N ILE A 61 15.47 -9.68 -12.95
CA ILE A 61 14.63 -10.83 -13.31
C ILE A 61 13.28 -10.27 -13.75
N ILE A 62 12.80 -10.74 -14.90
CA ILE A 62 11.49 -10.40 -15.43
C ILE A 62 10.70 -11.69 -15.57
N ILE A 63 9.56 -11.74 -14.93
CA ILE A 63 8.65 -12.88 -14.93
C ILE A 63 7.35 -12.41 -15.58
N ASP A 64 7.01 -13.01 -16.70
CA ASP A 64 5.79 -12.73 -17.44
C ASP A 64 4.74 -13.82 -17.20
N ASP A 65 3.47 -13.42 -17.15
CA ASP A 65 2.29 -14.27 -17.06
C ASP A 65 2.30 -15.22 -15.85
N VAL A 66 2.31 -14.65 -14.66
CA VAL A 66 2.16 -15.38 -13.40
C VAL A 66 0.67 -15.56 -13.09
N LEU A 67 0.26 -16.79 -12.81
CA LEU A 67 -1.07 -17.12 -12.33
C LEU A 67 -0.94 -17.98 -11.07
N LEU A 68 -1.63 -17.56 -10.01
CA LEU A 68 -1.73 -18.29 -8.75
C LEU A 68 -3.21 -18.51 -8.42
N ASP A 69 -3.57 -19.75 -8.22
CA ASP A 69 -4.91 -20.13 -7.76
C ASP A 69 -4.95 -20.11 -6.22
N ASP A 70 -6.14 -19.93 -5.65
CA ASP A 70 -6.37 -20.15 -4.23
C ASP A 70 -6.53 -21.65 -3.91
N GLN A 71 -6.68 -21.98 -2.62
CA GLN A 71 -6.86 -23.37 -2.17
C GLN A 71 -8.15 -24.04 -2.69
N SER A 72 -9.10 -23.25 -3.21
CA SER A 72 -10.32 -23.74 -3.86
C SER A 72 -10.17 -23.92 -5.38
N GLY A 73 -8.99 -23.66 -5.94
CA GLY A 73 -8.70 -23.75 -7.37
C GLY A 73 -9.21 -22.58 -8.20
N LYS A 74 -9.59 -21.45 -7.56
CA LYS A 74 -10.00 -20.24 -8.25
C LYS A 74 -8.82 -19.29 -8.45
N GLU A 75 -8.79 -18.58 -9.58
CA GLU A 75 -7.77 -17.56 -9.85
C GLU A 75 -7.76 -16.47 -8.77
N MET A 76 -6.72 -16.47 -7.95
CA MET A 76 -6.52 -15.48 -6.89
C MET A 76 -5.63 -14.33 -7.35
N LEU A 77 -4.52 -14.66 -8.01
CA LEU A 77 -3.56 -13.66 -8.48
C LEU A 77 -3.18 -13.93 -9.93
N LYS A 78 -3.28 -12.90 -10.75
CA LYS A 78 -2.75 -12.87 -12.11
C LYS A 78 -1.84 -11.66 -12.28
N VAL A 79 -0.64 -11.84 -12.80
CA VAL A 79 0.32 -10.77 -13.07
C VAL A 79 0.81 -10.87 -14.49
N THR A 80 0.63 -9.83 -15.29
CA THR A 80 1.15 -9.79 -16.65
C THR A 80 2.67 -9.71 -16.65
N ARG A 81 3.25 -8.85 -15.78
CA ARG A 81 4.71 -8.73 -15.65
C ARG A 81 5.11 -8.35 -14.22
N LEU A 82 5.97 -9.16 -13.66
CA LEU A 82 6.72 -8.89 -12.43
C LEU A 82 8.19 -8.68 -12.81
N SER A 83 8.78 -7.60 -12.35
CA SER A 83 10.21 -7.36 -12.52
C SER A 83 10.85 -7.07 -11.17
N ALA A 84 11.87 -7.81 -10.82
CA ALA A 84 12.65 -7.64 -9.61
C ALA A 84 14.12 -7.33 -9.96
N LYS A 85 14.68 -6.30 -9.32
CA LYS A 85 16.10 -6.01 -9.40
C LYS A 85 16.77 -6.57 -8.16
N PHE A 86 17.85 -7.33 -8.35
CA PHE A 86 18.64 -7.89 -7.25
C PHE A 86 20.06 -7.29 -7.25
N ASP A 87 20.70 -7.32 -6.07
CA ASP A 87 22.04 -6.80 -5.90
C ASP A 87 23.06 -7.93 -6.09
N ILE A 88 24.06 -7.70 -6.97
CA ILE A 88 25.08 -8.71 -7.31
C ILE A 88 26.01 -9.02 -6.14
N LEU A 89 26.45 -8.02 -5.38
CA LEU A 89 27.47 -8.21 -4.34
C LEU A 89 26.99 -9.16 -3.22
N PRO A 90 25.76 -9.06 -2.69
CA PRO A 90 25.22 -10.05 -1.77
C PRO A 90 25.11 -11.45 -2.35
N PHE A 91 24.82 -11.57 -3.67
CA PHE A 91 24.71 -12.86 -4.34
C PHE A 91 26.01 -13.68 -4.27
N PHE A 92 27.18 -13.06 -4.45
CA PHE A 92 28.47 -13.75 -4.28
C PHE A 92 28.74 -14.20 -2.84
N LYS A 93 27.99 -13.71 -1.88
CA LYS A 93 28.03 -14.12 -0.46
C LYS A 93 26.92 -15.11 -0.11
N GLY A 94 26.23 -15.69 -1.10
CA GLY A 94 25.12 -16.62 -0.93
C GLY A 94 23.83 -15.95 -0.40
N LYS A 95 23.72 -14.61 -0.49
CA LYS A 95 22.53 -13.85 -0.07
C LYS A 95 21.83 -13.26 -1.29
N ILE A 96 20.51 -13.42 -1.37
CA ILE A 96 19.68 -12.78 -2.40
C ILE A 96 19.11 -11.49 -1.82
N SER A 97 19.54 -10.34 -2.36
CA SER A 97 19.02 -9.03 -1.98
C SER A 97 18.19 -8.44 -3.13
N ILE A 98 16.91 -8.15 -2.87
CA ILE A 98 16.00 -7.54 -3.84
C ILE A 98 15.86 -6.06 -3.51
N SER A 99 16.27 -5.18 -4.42
CA SER A 99 16.29 -3.73 -4.21
C SER A 99 15.11 -3.00 -4.84
N SER A 100 14.47 -3.57 -5.87
CA SER A 100 13.33 -2.94 -6.53
C SER A 100 12.38 -3.99 -7.08
N VAL A 101 11.08 -3.75 -6.90
CA VAL A 101 10.00 -4.57 -7.46
C VAL A 101 9.09 -3.71 -8.32
N GLN A 102 8.76 -4.20 -9.52
CA GLN A 102 7.83 -3.55 -10.43
C GLN A 102 6.74 -4.55 -10.82
N LEU A 103 5.50 -4.17 -10.59
CA LEU A 103 4.30 -4.93 -10.96
C LEU A 103 3.57 -4.17 -12.06
N PHE A 104 3.32 -4.85 -13.16
CA PHE A 104 2.60 -4.29 -14.28
C PHE A 104 1.46 -5.20 -14.72
N GLY A 105 0.25 -4.69 -14.69
CA GLY A 105 -0.94 -5.42 -15.10
C GLY A 105 -1.22 -6.61 -14.16
N PHE A 106 -1.59 -6.34 -12.91
CA PHE A 106 -2.01 -7.41 -12.01
C PHE A 106 -3.51 -7.33 -11.71
N THR A 107 -4.07 -8.50 -11.44
CA THR A 107 -5.42 -8.67 -10.89
C THR A 107 -5.33 -9.57 -9.66
N ILE A 108 -5.89 -9.11 -8.54
CA ILE A 108 -5.94 -9.86 -7.28
C ILE A 108 -7.40 -10.01 -6.86
N ASN A 109 -7.83 -11.25 -6.62
CA ASN A 109 -9.16 -11.59 -6.13
C ASN A 109 -9.05 -12.18 -4.72
N LEU A 110 -9.37 -11.37 -3.73
CA LEU A 110 -9.33 -11.76 -2.33
C LEU A 110 -10.74 -11.97 -1.82
N ASN A 111 -10.93 -12.99 -1.00
CA ASN A 111 -12.23 -13.21 -0.37
C ASN A 111 -12.09 -13.85 1.00
N LYS A 112 -13.16 -13.70 1.79
CA LYS A 112 -13.47 -14.47 2.99
C LYS A 112 -14.88 -15.03 2.85
N GLU A 113 -15.13 -16.19 3.42
CA GLU A 113 -16.49 -16.75 3.47
C GLU A 113 -17.35 -15.92 4.42
N THR A 114 -16.88 -15.67 5.64
CA THR A 114 -17.52 -14.85 6.67
C THR A 114 -16.52 -13.85 7.24
N PRO A 115 -16.95 -12.81 7.99
CA PRO A 115 -16.03 -11.85 8.62
C PRO A 115 -14.94 -12.51 9.48
N ASP A 116 -15.28 -13.61 10.16
CA ASP A 116 -14.39 -14.31 11.09
C ASP A 116 -13.55 -15.42 10.42
N SER A 117 -13.92 -15.82 9.19
CA SER A 117 -13.17 -16.85 8.47
C SER A 117 -11.80 -16.33 7.97
N PRO A 118 -10.80 -17.22 7.81
CA PRO A 118 -9.52 -16.83 7.24
C PRO A 118 -9.69 -16.37 5.77
N PRO A 119 -8.89 -15.40 5.31
CA PRO A 119 -8.91 -15.00 3.91
C PRO A 119 -8.33 -16.08 3.00
N ASN A 120 -8.79 -16.13 1.75
CA ASN A 120 -8.31 -17.11 0.75
C ASN A 120 -6.81 -17.05 0.46
N PHE A 121 -6.12 -15.99 0.84
CA PHE A 121 -4.67 -15.83 0.68
C PHE A 121 -3.86 -16.20 1.94
N LYS A 122 -4.52 -16.66 3.02
CA LYS A 122 -3.84 -17.01 4.28
C LYS A 122 -2.72 -18.03 4.08
N PHE A 123 -2.92 -19.01 3.21
CA PHE A 123 -1.92 -20.03 2.90
C PHE A 123 -0.61 -19.45 2.35
N VAL A 124 -0.67 -18.34 1.60
CA VAL A 124 0.54 -17.64 1.13
C VAL A 124 1.30 -17.05 2.31
N LEU A 125 0.60 -16.40 3.24
CA LEU A 125 1.24 -15.85 4.43
C LEU A 125 1.84 -16.95 5.31
N ASP A 126 1.12 -18.06 5.48
CA ASP A 126 1.56 -19.21 6.28
C ASP A 126 2.79 -19.90 5.67
N ALA A 127 2.85 -19.99 4.34
CA ALA A 127 4.00 -20.58 3.64
C ALA A 127 5.30 -19.75 3.81
N PHE A 128 5.17 -18.43 3.93
CA PHE A 128 6.30 -17.52 4.13
C PHE A 128 6.52 -17.11 5.60
N ALA A 129 5.59 -17.48 6.51
CA ALA A 129 5.81 -17.32 7.94
C ALA A 129 6.92 -18.28 8.39
N SER A 130 8.01 -17.75 8.93
CA SER A 130 9.11 -18.57 9.44
C SER A 130 8.62 -19.62 10.42
N LYS A 131 8.72 -20.90 10.06
CA LYS A 131 8.56 -22.03 11.01
C LYS A 131 9.77 -22.22 11.94
N ASP A 132 10.81 -21.41 11.79
CA ASP A 132 12.09 -21.61 12.47
C ASP A 132 12.19 -20.79 13.76
N THR A 133 12.07 -21.50 14.88
CA THR A 133 12.59 -21.10 16.20
C THR A 133 14.14 -21.14 16.27
N VAL A 134 14.81 -21.57 15.22
CA VAL A 134 16.28 -21.62 15.11
C VAL A 134 16.71 -20.54 14.12
N LYS A 135 17.53 -19.60 14.59
CA LYS A 135 18.19 -18.54 13.80
C LYS A 135 19.08 -19.13 12.70
N LYS A 136 18.52 -19.69 11.62
CA LYS A 136 19.22 -19.78 10.36
C LYS A 136 19.16 -18.42 9.71
N GLU A 137 20.32 -17.80 9.45
CA GLU A 137 20.40 -16.59 8.64
C GLU A 137 19.69 -16.88 7.31
N SER A 138 18.57 -16.22 7.09
CA SER A 138 17.86 -16.34 5.82
C SER A 138 18.79 -15.92 4.69
N SER A 139 18.93 -16.76 3.68
CA SER A 139 19.70 -16.43 2.47
C SER A 139 19.02 -15.32 1.65
N LEU A 140 17.74 -15.01 1.97
CA LEU A 140 16.95 -13.98 1.30
C LEU A 140 16.94 -12.70 2.15
N ASP A 141 17.55 -11.64 1.64
CA ASP A 141 17.53 -10.29 2.22
C ASP A 141 16.62 -9.39 1.37
N LEU A 142 15.40 -9.18 1.85
CA LEU A 142 14.40 -8.34 1.19
C LEU A 142 14.60 -6.87 1.57
N ARG A 143 15.58 -6.21 0.98
CA ARG A 143 15.77 -4.76 1.11
C ARG A 143 15.07 -4.02 -0.03
N ILE A 144 13.75 -4.13 -0.09
CA ILE A 144 12.95 -3.51 -1.14
C ILE A 144 12.95 -1.98 -0.97
N ASN A 145 13.80 -1.30 -1.71
CA ASN A 145 13.92 0.16 -1.66
C ASN A 145 12.86 0.87 -2.52
N SER A 146 12.27 0.16 -3.48
CA SER A 146 11.29 0.74 -4.41
C SER A 146 10.28 -0.31 -4.87
N VAL A 147 9.00 0.06 -4.79
CA VAL A 147 7.88 -0.69 -5.37
C VAL A 147 7.16 0.21 -6.35
N LEU A 148 7.08 -0.22 -7.61
CA LEU A 148 6.32 0.46 -8.65
C LEU A 148 5.18 -0.44 -9.13
N ILE A 149 3.97 0.05 -9.03
CA ILE A 149 2.75 -0.64 -9.45
C ILE A 149 2.08 0.16 -10.55
N ARG A 150 1.67 -0.51 -11.62
CA ARG A 150 0.92 0.09 -12.72
C ARG A 150 -0.15 -0.88 -13.24
N ARG A 151 -1.32 -0.33 -13.59
CA ARG A 151 -2.47 -1.08 -14.13
C ARG A 151 -2.92 -2.22 -13.21
N GLY A 152 -2.99 -1.95 -11.91
CA GLY A 152 -3.46 -2.92 -10.93
C GLY A 152 -4.98 -2.94 -10.85
N ARG A 153 -5.52 -4.12 -10.54
CA ARG A 153 -6.91 -4.35 -10.13
C ARG A 153 -6.93 -5.21 -8.88
N MET A 154 -7.82 -4.91 -7.95
CA MET A 154 -7.99 -5.70 -6.74
C MET A 154 -9.48 -5.79 -6.41
N ALA A 155 -9.94 -6.99 -6.13
CA ALA A 155 -11.25 -7.21 -5.55
C ALA A 155 -11.08 -7.87 -4.18
N TYR A 156 -11.87 -7.42 -3.20
CA TYR A 156 -12.01 -8.04 -1.90
C TYR A 156 -13.48 -8.20 -1.56
N HIS A 157 -13.88 -9.41 -1.17
CA HIS A 157 -15.26 -9.73 -0.86
C HIS A 157 -15.37 -10.59 0.39
N VAL A 158 -16.29 -10.23 1.30
CA VAL A 158 -16.81 -11.12 2.34
C VAL A 158 -18.10 -11.72 1.79
N LEU A 159 -18.08 -13.03 1.46
CA LEU A 159 -19.12 -13.65 0.64
C LEU A 159 -20.49 -13.73 1.33
N SER A 160 -20.51 -13.83 2.67
CA SER A 160 -21.73 -13.84 3.48
C SER A 160 -22.42 -12.48 3.63
N GLU A 161 -21.77 -11.40 3.21
CA GLU A 161 -22.26 -10.04 3.43
C GLU A 161 -22.89 -9.47 2.17
N GLU A 162 -23.85 -8.56 2.35
CA GLU A 162 -24.54 -7.92 1.25
C GLU A 162 -23.71 -6.80 0.60
N LYS A 163 -23.83 -6.68 -0.71
CA LYS A 163 -23.25 -5.57 -1.47
C LYS A 163 -24.12 -4.33 -1.37
N THR A 164 -23.49 -3.16 -1.22
CA THR A 164 -24.17 -1.86 -1.15
C THR A 164 -23.76 -0.98 -2.35
N PRO A 165 -24.40 -1.11 -3.51
CA PRO A 165 -24.07 -0.30 -4.68
C PRO A 165 -24.20 1.21 -4.41
N GLY A 166 -23.31 2.02 -4.95
CA GLY A 166 -23.32 3.48 -4.79
C GLY A 166 -22.78 3.99 -3.45
N LYS A 167 -22.38 3.10 -2.54
CA LYS A 167 -21.75 3.45 -1.26
C LYS A 167 -20.47 2.66 -1.06
N PHE A 168 -19.51 3.23 -0.37
CA PHE A 168 -18.32 2.50 0.03
C PHE A 168 -18.68 1.40 1.04
N ASN A 169 -18.25 0.19 0.74
CA ASN A 169 -18.44 -0.97 1.59
C ASN A 169 -17.10 -1.69 1.79
N ALA A 170 -16.54 -1.59 2.99
CA ALA A 170 -15.27 -2.23 3.33
C ALA A 170 -15.28 -3.77 3.20
N LYS A 171 -16.49 -4.39 3.20
CA LYS A 171 -16.65 -5.83 2.99
C LYS A 171 -16.70 -6.22 1.50
N HIS A 172 -16.86 -5.24 0.61
CA HIS A 172 -16.92 -5.44 -0.85
C HIS A 172 -16.22 -4.29 -1.58
N VAL A 173 -14.90 -4.38 -1.70
CA VAL A 173 -14.05 -3.36 -2.33
C VAL A 173 -13.60 -3.83 -3.71
N GLN A 174 -13.74 -3.00 -4.73
CA GLN A 174 -13.28 -3.26 -6.09
C GLN A 174 -12.42 -2.10 -6.61
N LEU A 175 -11.11 -2.21 -6.48
CA LEU A 175 -10.16 -1.21 -6.94
C LEU A 175 -9.72 -1.51 -8.38
N GLN A 176 -9.68 -0.47 -9.21
CA GLN A 176 -9.16 -0.51 -10.56
C GLN A 176 -8.21 0.66 -10.82
N ASN A 177 -7.45 0.58 -11.92
CA ASN A 177 -6.47 1.61 -12.29
C ASN A 177 -5.43 1.89 -11.18
N ILE A 178 -5.10 0.90 -10.37
CA ILE A 178 -4.16 1.08 -9.25
C ILE A 178 -2.78 1.43 -9.81
N ILE A 179 -2.27 2.58 -9.36
CA ILE A 179 -0.91 3.02 -9.60
C ILE A 179 -0.29 3.35 -8.25
N ALA A 180 0.88 2.78 -7.94
CA ALA A 180 1.63 3.12 -6.75
C ALA A 180 3.12 3.27 -7.05
N ASN A 181 3.73 4.29 -6.45
CA ASN A 181 5.18 4.49 -6.46
C ASN A 181 5.62 4.72 -5.01
N ILE A 182 6.18 3.67 -4.43
CA ILE A 182 6.53 3.59 -3.02
C ILE A 182 8.05 3.45 -2.93
N SER A 183 8.67 4.19 -2.05
CA SER A 183 10.07 4.06 -1.68
C SER A 183 10.20 3.68 -0.21
N LEU A 184 11.00 2.67 0.08
CA LEU A 184 11.31 2.22 1.43
C LEU A 184 12.81 2.47 1.66
N LYS A 185 13.17 3.45 2.49
CA LYS A 185 14.57 3.83 2.72
C LYS A 185 15.19 3.10 3.89
N ALA A 186 14.40 2.82 4.91
CA ALA A 186 14.82 2.06 6.07
C ALA A 186 13.63 1.30 6.65
N MET A 187 13.86 0.08 7.05
CA MET A 187 12.94 -0.74 7.83
C MET A 187 13.77 -1.56 8.80
N SER A 188 13.67 -1.23 10.09
CA SER A 188 14.23 -1.98 11.19
C SER A 188 13.12 -2.29 12.19
N ARG A 189 13.42 -3.04 13.26
CA ARG A 189 12.43 -3.31 14.30
C ARG A 189 11.87 -2.03 14.92
N ASP A 190 12.69 -0.98 14.98
CA ASP A 190 12.39 0.24 15.74
C ASP A 190 12.29 1.50 14.85
N SER A 191 12.38 1.35 13.52
CA SER A 191 12.28 2.49 12.61
C SER A 191 11.75 2.11 11.22
N LEU A 192 10.89 2.97 10.68
CA LEU A 192 10.34 2.88 9.34
C LEU A 192 10.50 4.22 8.63
N ASN A 193 11.07 4.22 7.42
CA ASN A 193 11.12 5.40 6.56
C ASN A 193 10.54 5.02 5.19
N LEU A 194 9.31 5.45 4.96
CA LEU A 194 8.49 5.13 3.79
C LEU A 194 8.15 6.42 3.04
N GLY A 195 8.28 6.41 1.74
CA GLY A 195 7.79 7.48 0.88
C GLY A 195 6.76 6.95 -0.12
N ILE A 196 5.59 7.56 -0.20
CA ILE A 196 4.61 7.36 -1.25
C ILE A 196 4.68 8.60 -2.15
N LYS A 197 5.26 8.45 -3.34
CA LYS A 197 5.31 9.53 -4.33
C LYS A 197 3.99 9.67 -5.08
N ARG A 198 3.31 8.55 -5.25
CA ARG A 198 2.00 8.48 -5.88
C ARG A 198 1.30 7.19 -5.44
N LEU A 199 0.05 7.33 -5.03
CA LEU A 199 -0.94 6.28 -4.94
C LEU A 199 -2.21 6.81 -5.59
N SER A 200 -2.78 6.09 -6.55
CA SER A 200 -4.05 6.42 -7.19
C SER A 200 -4.83 5.15 -7.51
N PHE A 201 -6.15 5.22 -7.45
CA PHE A 201 -7.07 4.15 -7.83
C PHE A 201 -8.50 4.68 -7.96
N ASP A 202 -9.34 3.92 -8.63
CA ASP A 202 -10.79 4.12 -8.65
C ASP A 202 -11.46 2.95 -7.92
N GLU A 203 -12.42 3.22 -7.04
CA GLU A 203 -13.27 2.20 -6.42
C GLU A 203 -14.58 2.10 -7.22
N LYS A 204 -14.81 0.92 -7.82
CA LYS A 204 -15.85 0.75 -8.84
C LYS A 204 -17.28 0.76 -8.27
N ALA A 205 -17.48 0.20 -7.07
CA ALA A 205 -18.83 -0.01 -6.52
C ALA A 205 -19.42 1.29 -5.97
N SER A 206 -18.61 2.12 -5.33
CA SER A 206 -19.02 3.39 -4.73
C SER A 206 -18.83 4.61 -5.64
N GLY A 207 -17.96 4.48 -6.67
CA GLY A 207 -17.55 5.59 -7.51
C GLY A 207 -16.47 6.49 -6.91
N PHE A 208 -15.92 6.13 -5.74
CA PHE A 208 -14.80 6.89 -5.16
C PHE A 208 -13.55 6.84 -6.03
N SER A 209 -12.91 7.97 -6.24
CA SER A 209 -11.70 8.07 -7.04
C SER A 209 -10.60 8.83 -6.30
N LEU A 210 -9.49 8.17 -6.03
CA LEU A 210 -8.27 8.80 -5.53
C LEU A 210 -7.36 9.11 -6.74
N LYS A 211 -7.28 10.38 -7.13
CA LYS A 211 -6.44 10.82 -8.25
C LYS A 211 -4.97 10.77 -7.91
N LYS A 212 -4.63 11.15 -6.68
CA LYS A 212 -3.27 11.07 -6.16
C LYS A 212 -3.26 11.18 -4.63
N MET A 213 -2.43 10.40 -4.02
CA MET A 213 -1.97 10.60 -2.64
C MET A 213 -0.45 10.55 -2.63
N SER A 214 0.16 11.43 -1.86
CA SER A 214 1.60 11.44 -1.61
C SER A 214 1.89 11.75 -0.14
N LEU A 215 2.95 11.15 0.39
CA LEU A 215 3.43 11.40 1.75
C LEU A 215 4.85 10.86 1.92
N LYS A 216 5.52 11.32 2.96
CA LYS A 216 6.75 10.73 3.50
C LYS A 216 6.52 10.44 4.98
N LEU A 217 6.66 9.19 5.37
CA LEU A 217 6.46 8.71 6.72
C LEU A 217 7.81 8.33 7.34
N VAL A 218 8.06 8.87 8.53
CA VAL A 218 9.20 8.50 9.36
C VAL A 218 8.66 8.12 10.73
N ALA A 219 8.77 6.85 11.09
CA ALA A 219 8.24 6.30 12.32
C ALA A 219 9.33 5.62 13.15
N ASN A 220 9.15 5.62 14.46
CA ASN A 220 9.86 4.80 15.42
C ASN A 220 8.87 4.18 16.41
N ASP A 221 9.34 3.59 17.50
CA ASP A 221 8.53 2.94 18.53
C ASP A 221 7.58 3.86 19.31
N LYS A 222 7.79 5.20 19.25
CA LYS A 222 7.04 6.21 20.03
C LYS A 222 6.47 7.35 19.20
N ARG A 223 6.92 7.53 17.98
CA ARG A 223 6.55 8.69 17.13
C ARG A 223 6.43 8.30 15.69
N THR A 224 5.46 8.88 15.01
CA THR A 224 5.36 8.88 13.55
C THR A 224 5.19 10.30 13.06
N ASN A 225 6.06 10.71 12.14
CA ASN A 225 5.92 11.96 11.40
C ASN A 225 5.52 11.65 9.96
N ILE A 226 4.46 12.29 9.49
CA ILE A 226 4.03 12.21 8.09
C ILE A 226 4.23 13.60 7.49
N GLU A 227 5.18 13.70 6.59
CA GLU A 227 5.58 14.95 5.91
C GLU A 227 5.01 14.95 4.48
N ASN A 228 4.78 16.13 3.92
CA ASN A 228 4.34 16.35 2.54
C ASN A 228 3.06 15.55 2.21
N PHE A 229 2.15 15.46 3.18
CA PHE A 229 0.88 14.78 2.97
C PHE A 229 0.01 15.60 2.02
N ALA A 230 -0.42 14.97 0.93
CA ALA A 230 -1.34 15.57 -0.02
C ALA A 230 -2.28 14.50 -0.59
N ILE A 231 -3.56 14.85 -0.70
CA ILE A 231 -4.60 14.06 -1.37
C ILE A 231 -5.25 14.91 -2.46
N GLU A 232 -5.39 14.34 -3.64
CA GLU A 232 -6.15 14.88 -4.76
C GLU A 232 -7.28 13.90 -5.10
N LEU A 233 -8.53 14.35 -4.98
CA LEU A 233 -9.74 13.70 -5.45
C LEU A 233 -10.25 14.43 -6.69
N PRO A 234 -11.37 14.06 -7.33
CA PRO A 234 -11.84 14.73 -8.53
C PRO A 234 -11.97 16.25 -8.43
N GLU A 235 -12.49 16.75 -7.33
CA GLU A 235 -12.73 18.18 -7.08
C GLU A 235 -12.08 18.70 -5.79
N THR A 236 -11.36 17.84 -5.05
CA THR A 236 -10.71 18.15 -3.77
C THR A 236 -9.20 18.13 -3.89
N SER A 237 -8.53 19.13 -3.32
CA SER A 237 -7.07 19.16 -3.11
C SER A 237 -6.79 19.51 -1.66
N LEU A 238 -6.45 18.50 -0.86
CA LEU A 238 -6.10 18.65 0.55
C LEU A 238 -4.59 18.48 0.73
N LYS A 239 -3.97 19.43 1.40
CA LYS A 239 -2.56 19.38 1.80
C LYS A 239 -2.45 19.62 3.30
N MET A 240 -1.55 18.91 3.92
CA MET A 240 -1.26 19.10 5.35
C MET A 240 0.23 19.39 5.54
N ASP A 241 0.52 20.19 6.51
CA ASP A 241 1.86 20.27 7.08
C ASP A 241 2.21 18.94 7.75
N THR A 242 3.30 18.87 8.47
CA THR A 242 3.70 17.63 9.12
C THR A 242 2.63 17.15 10.10
N ILE A 243 2.17 15.92 9.92
CA ILE A 243 1.29 15.24 10.87
C ILE A 243 2.20 14.52 11.87
N HIS A 244 2.07 14.87 13.13
CA HIS A 244 2.78 14.23 14.22
C HIS A 244 1.86 13.27 14.94
N LEU A 245 2.30 12.01 15.11
CA LEU A 245 1.66 11.03 15.96
C LEU A 245 2.61 10.70 17.11
N VAL A 246 2.12 10.70 18.33
CA VAL A 246 2.86 10.36 19.55
C VAL A 246 2.09 9.28 20.30
N TYR A 247 2.79 8.25 20.71
CA TYR A 247 2.23 7.09 21.39
C TYR A 247 3.29 6.42 22.28
N ASP A 248 2.85 5.66 23.30
CA ASP A 248 3.77 5.03 24.24
C ASP A 248 4.46 3.80 23.64
N SER A 249 3.76 3.08 22.76
CA SER A 249 4.25 1.89 22.05
C SER A 249 3.38 1.60 20.83
N LEU A 250 3.86 0.75 19.92
CA LEU A 250 3.08 0.31 18.75
C LEU A 250 1.75 -0.35 19.11
N LYS A 251 1.61 -0.92 20.33
CA LYS A 251 0.33 -1.46 20.83
C LYS A 251 -0.74 -0.39 21.05
N ALA A 252 -0.36 0.88 21.16
CA ALA A 252 -1.32 1.98 21.27
C ALA A 252 -2.24 2.08 20.02
N PHE A 253 -1.80 1.57 18.87
CA PHE A 253 -2.61 1.53 17.65
C PHE A 253 -3.81 0.57 17.74
N ASP A 254 -3.80 -0.41 18.65
CA ASP A 254 -4.96 -1.27 18.94
C ASP A 254 -6.09 -0.47 19.62
N GLN A 255 -5.74 0.66 20.23
CA GLN A 255 -6.66 1.61 20.88
C GLN A 255 -6.39 3.02 20.35
N PHE A 256 -6.38 3.18 19.05
CA PHE A 256 -5.97 4.40 18.35
C PHE A 256 -6.72 5.64 18.82
N SER A 257 -8.04 5.51 19.03
CA SER A 257 -8.91 6.63 19.42
C SER A 257 -8.55 7.25 20.76
N GLU A 258 -7.98 6.47 21.67
CA GLU A 258 -7.70 6.91 23.04
C GLU A 258 -6.22 7.16 23.30
N LYS A 259 -5.33 6.36 22.67
CA LYS A 259 -3.91 6.31 23.03
C LYS A 259 -2.94 6.92 22.02
N VAL A 260 -3.42 7.26 20.83
CA VAL A 260 -2.57 7.93 19.85
C VAL A 260 -2.90 9.42 19.81
N HIS A 261 -1.97 10.23 20.29
CA HIS A 261 -2.05 11.68 20.19
C HIS A 261 -1.56 12.12 18.83
N PHE A 262 -2.32 12.95 18.16
CA PHE A 262 -1.93 13.52 16.89
C PHE A 262 -2.04 15.04 16.87
N SER A 263 -1.23 15.66 16.04
CA SER A 263 -1.32 17.08 15.74
C SER A 263 -0.98 17.31 14.27
N PHE A 264 -1.74 18.17 13.62
CA PHE A 264 -1.48 18.61 12.25
C PHE A 264 -2.11 19.98 12.00
N ARG A 265 -1.65 20.64 10.94
CA ARG A 265 -2.28 21.82 10.36
C ARG A 265 -2.56 21.55 8.88
N THR A 266 -3.72 21.96 8.41
CA THR A 266 -3.98 22.02 6.96
C THR A 266 -3.23 23.20 6.36
N LEU A 267 -2.66 23.00 5.18
CA LEU A 267 -2.25 24.09 4.32
C LEU A 267 -3.47 24.54 3.50
N PRO A 268 -3.44 25.73 2.87
CA PRO A 268 -4.56 26.20 2.06
C PRO A 268 -5.06 25.09 1.12
N SER A 269 -6.26 24.60 1.39
CA SER A 269 -6.83 23.40 0.78
C SER A 269 -8.25 23.67 0.32
N GLN A 270 -8.57 23.17 -0.88
CA GLN A 270 -9.91 23.22 -1.43
C GLN A 270 -10.55 21.84 -1.29
N ILE A 271 -11.74 21.79 -0.72
CA ILE A 271 -12.46 20.55 -0.46
C ILE A 271 -13.85 20.66 -1.05
N THR A 272 -14.26 19.67 -1.82
CA THR A 272 -15.63 19.49 -2.28
C THR A 272 -16.22 18.27 -1.56
N LEU A 273 -17.19 18.51 -0.69
CA LEU A 273 -17.77 17.48 0.18
C LEU A 273 -18.41 16.33 -0.62
N LYS A 274 -18.88 16.60 -1.82
CA LYS A 274 -19.37 15.58 -2.77
C LYS A 274 -18.33 14.46 -3.03
N ASP A 275 -17.05 14.75 -3.06
CA ASP A 275 -16.02 13.74 -3.31
C ASP A 275 -15.96 12.64 -2.25
N ILE A 276 -16.41 12.95 -1.02
CA ILE A 276 -16.47 12.00 0.09
C ILE A 276 -17.89 11.43 0.31
N SER A 277 -18.83 11.77 -0.56
CA SER A 277 -20.21 11.24 -0.51
C SER A 277 -20.33 9.70 -0.59
N PRO A 278 -19.42 8.97 -1.24
CA PRO A 278 -19.42 7.51 -1.17
C PRO A 278 -19.35 6.95 0.25
N PHE A 279 -18.73 7.68 1.18
CA PHE A 279 -18.63 7.30 2.60
C PHE A 279 -19.77 7.90 3.43
N VAL A 280 -20.21 9.11 3.08
CA VAL A 280 -21.24 9.87 3.80
C VAL A 280 -22.25 10.41 2.78
N PRO A 281 -23.30 9.64 2.44
CA PRO A 281 -24.19 9.93 1.31
C PRO A 281 -24.87 11.31 1.33
N ILE A 282 -25.18 11.85 2.53
CA ILE A 282 -25.78 13.19 2.68
C ILE A 282 -24.93 14.29 2.03
N LEU A 283 -23.61 14.08 1.96
CA LEU A 283 -22.66 15.06 1.40
C LEU A 283 -22.72 15.17 -0.13
N ALA A 284 -23.44 14.29 -0.83
CA ALA A 284 -23.61 14.35 -2.28
C ALA A 284 -24.30 15.65 -2.75
N HIS A 285 -25.06 16.31 -1.88
CA HIS A 285 -25.75 17.55 -2.16
C HIS A 285 -24.86 18.79 -2.07
N PHE A 286 -23.70 18.69 -1.39
CA PHE A 286 -22.75 19.79 -1.19
C PHE A 286 -21.71 19.78 -2.31
N LYS A 287 -22.00 20.50 -3.38
CA LYS A 287 -21.16 20.53 -4.59
C LYS A 287 -20.18 21.70 -4.61
N GLU A 288 -20.49 22.75 -3.84
CA GLU A 288 -19.65 23.93 -3.81
C GLU A 288 -18.33 23.65 -3.08
N PRO A 289 -17.22 24.09 -3.64
CA PRO A 289 -15.92 23.94 -3.00
C PRO A 289 -15.81 24.86 -1.77
N ILE A 290 -15.23 24.34 -0.71
CA ILE A 290 -14.87 25.09 0.48
C ILE A 290 -13.35 25.15 0.61
N THR A 291 -12.85 26.27 1.09
CA THR A 291 -11.45 26.38 1.53
C THR A 291 -11.39 26.10 3.03
N LEU A 292 -10.48 25.25 3.44
CA LEU A 292 -10.29 24.83 4.83
C LEU A 292 -8.89 25.19 5.29
N ASP A 293 -8.79 25.93 6.39
CA ASP A 293 -7.57 26.07 7.21
C ASP A 293 -7.95 25.71 8.66
N MET A 294 -7.24 24.74 9.23
CA MET A 294 -7.46 24.33 10.60
C MET A 294 -6.19 23.75 11.21
N GLN A 295 -6.09 23.88 12.52
CA GLN A 295 -5.08 23.21 13.31
C GLN A 295 -5.75 22.27 14.30
N VAL A 296 -5.36 21.01 14.28
CA VAL A 296 -5.98 19.96 15.09
C VAL A 296 -4.92 19.31 15.96
N LYS A 297 -5.27 19.03 17.22
CA LYS A 297 -4.44 18.25 18.14
C LYS A 297 -5.28 17.51 19.17
N GLY A 298 -4.75 16.41 19.68
CA GLY A 298 -5.40 15.57 20.69
C GLY A 298 -5.42 14.10 20.30
N THR A 299 -6.35 13.38 20.84
CA THR A 299 -6.74 12.02 20.42
C THR A 299 -8.07 12.10 19.66
N VAL A 300 -8.54 10.98 19.06
CA VAL A 300 -9.88 10.98 18.43
C VAL A 300 -10.96 11.24 19.46
N ASP A 301 -10.80 10.75 20.70
CA ASP A 301 -11.80 10.96 21.77
C ASP A 301 -11.75 12.32 22.41
N GLN A 302 -10.60 12.99 22.37
CA GLN A 302 -10.40 14.32 22.96
C GLN A 302 -9.69 15.21 21.94
N LEU A 303 -10.45 15.78 21.03
CA LEU A 303 -9.96 16.51 19.88
C LEU A 303 -10.18 18.01 20.10
N THR A 304 -9.12 18.78 19.94
CA THR A 304 -9.18 20.23 19.89
C THR A 304 -8.82 20.70 18.49
N CYS A 305 -9.75 21.40 17.87
CA CYS A 305 -9.53 22.12 16.62
C CYS A 305 -9.41 23.60 16.95
N SER A 306 -8.22 24.12 16.86
CA SER A 306 -7.93 25.55 17.00
C SER A 306 -7.74 26.16 15.61
N HIS A 307 -8.10 27.42 15.47
CA HIS A 307 -7.96 28.13 14.20
C HIS A 307 -8.73 27.44 13.05
N LEU A 308 -9.99 27.03 13.32
CA LEU A 308 -10.86 26.57 12.25
C LEU A 308 -11.31 27.77 11.41
N GLU A 309 -11.00 27.75 10.13
CA GLU A 309 -11.49 28.70 9.15
C GLU A 309 -12.04 27.93 7.93
N ILE A 310 -13.32 28.13 7.65
CA ILE A 310 -13.99 27.58 6.48
C ILE A 310 -14.52 28.75 5.68
N THR A 311 -14.16 28.82 4.40
CA THR A 311 -14.70 29.82 3.47
C THR A 311 -15.33 29.13 2.28
N ALA A 312 -16.46 29.65 1.80
CA ALA A 312 -17.16 29.17 0.63
C ALA A 312 -17.64 30.36 -0.22
N ASP A 313 -17.99 30.08 -1.46
CA ASP A 313 -18.62 31.01 -2.39
C ASP A 313 -17.82 32.33 -2.52
N ASP A 314 -16.56 32.24 -2.99
CA ASP A 314 -15.64 33.34 -3.15
C ASP A 314 -15.52 34.28 -1.91
N ARG A 315 -15.56 33.70 -0.73
CA ARG A 315 -15.51 34.36 0.58
C ARG A 315 -16.79 35.07 1.03
N GLN A 316 -17.91 34.86 0.37
CA GLN A 316 -19.20 35.36 0.84
C GLN A 316 -19.67 34.67 2.14
N PHE A 317 -19.29 33.39 2.31
CA PHE A 317 -19.46 32.67 3.57
C PHE A 317 -18.13 32.44 4.27
N ARG A 318 -18.03 32.82 5.53
CA ARG A 318 -16.86 32.56 6.39
C ARG A 318 -17.32 32.11 7.76
N LEU A 319 -16.82 30.95 8.17
CA LEU A 319 -16.96 30.42 9.52
C LEU A 319 -15.57 30.32 10.13
N SER A 320 -15.41 30.91 11.33
CA SER A 320 -14.14 30.80 12.07
C SER A 320 -14.41 30.61 13.55
N GLY A 321 -13.59 29.81 14.21
CA GLY A 321 -13.73 29.52 15.64
C GLY A 321 -12.81 28.39 16.09
N ASP A 322 -12.85 28.14 17.40
CA ASP A 322 -12.20 27.02 18.05
C ASP A 322 -13.24 25.98 18.47
N VAL A 323 -12.98 24.71 18.24
CA VAL A 323 -13.91 23.63 18.55
C VAL A 323 -13.19 22.57 19.37
N SER A 324 -13.79 22.17 20.47
CA SER A 324 -13.34 21.03 21.27
C SER A 324 -14.39 19.93 21.25
N LEU A 325 -14.00 18.74 20.85
CA LEU A 325 -14.89 17.57 20.78
C LEU A 325 -14.40 16.54 21.78
N GLN A 326 -15.34 15.92 22.50
CA GLN A 326 -15.06 14.88 23.49
C GLN A 326 -15.95 13.66 23.22
N GLU A 327 -15.44 12.48 23.55
CA GLU A 327 -16.15 11.21 23.49
C GLU A 327 -16.67 10.82 22.09
N LEU A 328 -15.96 11.20 21.00
CA LEU A 328 -16.36 10.90 19.63
C LEU A 328 -16.48 9.40 19.34
N SER A 329 -15.67 8.55 19.98
CA SER A 329 -15.75 7.10 19.79
C SER A 329 -16.98 6.48 20.44
N SER A 330 -17.49 7.05 21.52
CA SER A 330 -18.75 6.61 22.16
C SER A 330 -19.96 6.97 21.32
N CYS A 331 -19.96 8.13 20.68
CA CYS A 331 -20.99 8.57 19.73
C CYS A 331 -21.07 7.66 18.48
N ALA A 332 -19.94 7.21 17.97
CA ALA A 332 -19.90 6.31 16.82
C ALA A 332 -20.41 4.88 17.14
N ARG A 333 -20.35 4.44 18.40
CA ARG A 333 -20.88 3.16 18.86
C ARG A 333 -22.36 3.19 19.20
N ALA A 334 -22.90 4.36 19.59
CA ALA A 334 -24.33 4.55 19.80
C ALA A 334 -25.04 4.71 18.45
N ALA A 335 -25.66 3.65 17.96
CA ALA A 335 -26.33 3.58 16.65
C ALA A 335 -27.56 4.49 16.48
N THR A 336 -27.63 5.64 17.13
CA THR A 336 -28.67 6.65 16.97
C THR A 336 -28.10 8.04 16.74
N PRO A 337 -28.31 8.64 15.56
CA PRO A 337 -27.71 9.92 15.17
C PRO A 337 -28.14 11.16 15.96
N LEU A 338 -29.05 11.05 16.91
CA LEU A 338 -29.70 12.20 17.56
C LEU A 338 -29.21 12.50 18.99
N SER A 339 -28.41 11.66 19.61
CA SER A 339 -27.98 11.87 21.00
C SER A 339 -26.66 12.64 21.17
N CYS A 340 -25.89 12.82 20.11
CA CYS A 340 -24.58 13.51 20.17
C CYS A 340 -24.65 15.05 20.08
N CYS A 341 -25.77 15.62 19.64
CA CYS A 341 -25.90 17.09 19.41
C CYS A 341 -26.44 17.91 20.59
N SER A 342 -26.60 17.32 21.77
CA SER A 342 -27.29 18.03 22.89
C SER A 342 -26.36 18.64 23.95
N ARG A 343 -25.03 18.74 23.68
CA ARG A 343 -24.14 19.49 24.56
C ARG A 343 -23.25 20.42 23.72
N PHE A 344 -23.80 21.53 23.34
CA PHE A 344 -23.11 22.75 22.96
C PHE A 344 -23.18 23.75 24.11
#